data_274ff0574609a6f02a39a17e241bd87b
#
_entry.id   274ff0574609a6f02a39a17e241bd87b
#
_cell.length_a   1.000
_cell.length_b   1.000
_cell.length_c   1.000
_cell.angle_alpha   90.00
_cell.angle_beta   90.00
_cell.angle_gamma   90.00
#
_symmetry.space_group_name_H-M   'P 1'
#
loop_
_entity.id
_entity.type
_entity.pdbx_description
1 polymer ?
#
loop_
_entity_poly.entity_id
_entity_poly.type
_entity_poly.pdbx_seq_one_letter_code
_entity_poly.pdbx_strand_id
1 'polypeptide(L)'
;VAHEIDSNKREYPLLDSIKYREVYRYLYKVRDNILNSGKVSYRNEFLWKLHVIHNDSVLNAFCTPGGYIYVYTGILKFLDSEDQLAGVLGHEIGHADRRHSTRQMTQMFGIQLLLDVLAGNRNALKQVTGALIGLKFSRNHEIEADEQSVIYLCPTAYNAAGGAGFFEKIQAMGGGRVPEFLSTHPDPGNRIEHFYNSKTTMGCKGDQSFKTEYQKMVSLLPK
;
A
#
# COMPACT_ATOMS: atom_id res chain seq x y z
N VAL A 1 -0.08 -17.23 2.52
CA VAL A 1 -0.97 -16.06 2.52
C VAL A 1 -1.22 -15.58 1.09
N ALA A 2 -0.23 -15.04 0.37
CA ALA A 2 -0.43 -14.53 -0.99
C ALA A 2 -1.11 -15.57 -1.92
N HIS A 3 -0.67 -16.83 -1.89
CA HIS A 3 -1.31 -17.90 -2.67
C HIS A 3 -2.80 -18.09 -2.34
N GLU A 4 -3.21 -17.94 -1.07
CA GLU A 4 -4.63 -18.04 -0.68
C GLU A 4 -5.44 -16.88 -1.25
N ILE A 5 -4.91 -15.66 -1.23
CA ILE A 5 -5.53 -14.47 -1.84
C ILE A 5 -5.63 -14.65 -3.35
N ASP A 6 -4.53 -15.00 -4.02
CA ASP A 6 -4.47 -15.17 -5.48
C ASP A 6 -5.40 -16.28 -5.99
N SER A 7 -5.68 -17.29 -5.15
CA SER A 7 -6.58 -18.39 -5.48
C SER A 7 -8.05 -18.04 -5.30
N ASN A 8 -8.38 -17.05 -4.46
CA ASN A 8 -9.77 -16.64 -4.18
C ASN A 8 -10.26 -15.59 -5.19
N LYS A 9 -10.36 -15.98 -6.45
CA LYS A 9 -10.75 -15.10 -7.56
C LYS A 9 -12.15 -14.50 -7.44
N ARG A 10 -13.03 -15.06 -6.59
CA ARG A 10 -14.37 -14.53 -6.36
C ARG A 10 -14.33 -13.28 -5.50
N GLU A 11 -13.49 -13.28 -4.48
CA GLU A 11 -13.35 -12.18 -3.51
C GLU A 11 -12.27 -11.18 -3.96
N TYR A 12 -11.19 -11.69 -4.57
CA TYR A 12 -10.06 -10.90 -5.06
C TYR A 12 -9.83 -11.16 -6.56
N PRO A 13 -10.69 -10.64 -7.46
CA PRO A 13 -10.53 -10.81 -8.90
C PRO A 13 -9.31 -10.03 -9.40
N LEU A 14 -8.18 -10.71 -9.56
CA LEU A 14 -6.95 -10.09 -10.04
C LEU A 14 -7.06 -9.72 -11.52
N LEU A 15 -6.59 -8.54 -11.90
CA LEU A 15 -6.39 -8.19 -13.29
C LEU A 15 -5.31 -9.08 -13.91
N ASP A 16 -5.59 -9.61 -15.11
CA ASP A 16 -4.63 -10.39 -15.88
C ASP A 16 -3.42 -9.53 -16.26
N SER A 17 -2.25 -9.91 -15.77
CA SER A 17 -1.00 -9.15 -15.96
C SER A 17 -0.51 -9.15 -17.42
N ILE A 18 -0.96 -10.11 -18.25
CA ILE A 18 -0.64 -10.16 -19.68
C ILE A 18 -1.55 -9.19 -20.44
N LYS A 19 -2.86 -9.26 -20.17
CA LYS A 19 -3.86 -8.38 -20.79
C LYS A 19 -3.64 -6.92 -20.42
N TYR A 20 -3.33 -6.63 -19.15
CA TYR A 20 -3.10 -5.28 -18.62
C TYR A 20 -1.62 -4.97 -18.42
N ARG A 21 -0.77 -5.48 -19.31
CA ARG A 21 0.69 -5.38 -19.20
C ARG A 21 1.20 -3.96 -19.00
N GLU A 22 0.61 -2.96 -19.67
CA GLU A 22 1.04 -1.57 -19.55
C GLU A 22 0.72 -0.98 -18.16
N VAL A 23 -0.43 -1.34 -17.58
CA VAL A 23 -0.79 -0.97 -16.20
C VAL A 23 0.25 -1.56 -15.23
N TYR A 24 0.52 -2.86 -15.33
CA TYR A 24 1.50 -3.51 -14.46
C TYR A 24 2.91 -2.95 -14.63
N ARG A 25 3.35 -2.68 -15.87
CA ARG A 25 4.65 -2.04 -16.14
C ARG A 25 4.75 -0.69 -15.44
N TYR A 26 3.70 0.12 -15.51
CA TYR A 26 3.65 1.41 -14.86
C TYR A 26 3.73 1.29 -13.33
N LEU A 27 2.92 0.44 -12.74
CA LEU A 27 2.89 0.21 -11.30
C LEU A 27 4.22 -0.34 -10.77
N TYR A 28 4.84 -1.26 -11.52
CA TYR A 28 6.17 -1.76 -11.20
C TYR A 28 7.25 -0.67 -11.26
N LYS A 29 7.19 0.25 -12.25
CA LYS A 29 8.07 1.42 -12.32
C LYS A 29 7.95 2.26 -11.05
N VAL A 30 6.74 2.58 -10.60
CA VAL A 30 6.53 3.38 -9.37
C VAL A 30 7.08 2.64 -8.15
N ARG A 31 6.75 1.36 -7.99
CA ARG A 31 7.30 0.50 -6.92
C ARG A 31 8.84 0.50 -6.95
N ASP A 32 9.45 0.32 -8.12
CA ASP A 32 10.90 0.23 -8.25
C ASP A 32 11.59 1.55 -7.91
N ASN A 33 10.99 2.70 -8.24
CA ASN A 33 11.48 4.01 -7.80
C ASN A 33 11.54 4.11 -6.27
N ILE A 34 10.53 3.57 -5.56
CA ILE A 34 10.49 3.53 -4.10
C ILE A 34 11.58 2.59 -3.57
N LEU A 35 11.64 1.37 -4.09
CA LEU A 35 12.59 0.34 -3.64
C LEU A 35 14.05 0.76 -3.90
N ASN A 36 14.31 1.48 -4.97
CA ASN A 36 15.65 1.97 -5.35
C ASN A 36 16.04 3.28 -4.64
N SER A 37 15.23 3.79 -3.74
CA SER A 37 15.56 4.96 -2.90
C SER A 37 16.77 4.74 -1.99
N GLY A 38 17.19 3.48 -1.78
CA GLY A 38 18.23 3.09 -0.84
C GLY A 38 17.81 3.17 0.63
N LYS A 39 16.50 3.33 0.91
CA LYS A 39 15.96 3.50 2.26
C LYS A 39 15.12 2.31 2.74
N VAL A 40 14.75 1.38 1.86
CA VAL A 40 13.96 0.19 2.18
C VAL A 40 14.88 -0.89 2.74
N SER A 41 14.68 -1.27 4.01
CA SER A 41 15.56 -2.19 4.75
C SER A 41 15.53 -3.62 4.18
N TYR A 42 14.34 -4.13 3.87
CA TYR A 42 14.14 -5.48 3.33
C TYR A 42 14.05 -5.50 1.80
N ARG A 43 14.76 -4.55 1.12
CA ARG A 43 14.74 -4.41 -0.34
C ARG A 43 15.08 -5.70 -1.08
N ASN A 44 16.04 -6.47 -0.57
CA ASN A 44 16.58 -7.67 -1.22
C ASN A 44 16.01 -8.98 -0.67
N GLU A 45 15.37 -8.94 0.50
CA GLU A 45 14.85 -10.12 1.20
C GLU A 45 13.40 -10.42 0.82
N PHE A 46 12.61 -9.38 0.45
CA PHE A 46 11.21 -9.54 0.07
C PHE A 46 11.03 -9.55 -1.44
N LEU A 47 9.97 -10.23 -1.90
CA LEU A 47 9.70 -10.38 -3.34
C LEU A 47 9.14 -9.11 -3.99
N TRP A 48 8.53 -8.24 -3.21
CA TRP A 48 7.91 -6.97 -3.65
C TRP A 48 7.01 -7.13 -4.88
N LYS A 49 6.21 -8.20 -4.89
CA LYS A 49 5.33 -8.53 -6.00
C LYS A 49 4.04 -7.74 -5.92
N LEU A 50 3.61 -7.14 -7.04
CA LEU A 50 2.43 -6.30 -7.09
C LEU A 50 1.29 -6.99 -7.85
N HIS A 51 0.08 -6.89 -7.31
CA HIS A 51 -1.17 -7.39 -7.88
C HIS A 51 -2.22 -6.28 -7.90
N VAL A 52 -3.06 -6.27 -8.93
CA VAL A 52 -4.19 -5.35 -9.02
C VAL A 52 -5.49 -6.13 -8.86
N ILE A 53 -6.31 -5.76 -7.88
CA ILE A 53 -7.64 -6.33 -7.66
C ILE A 53 -8.67 -5.46 -8.39
N HIS A 54 -9.47 -6.10 -9.26
CA HIS A 54 -10.52 -5.39 -9.98
C HIS A 54 -11.76 -5.20 -9.11
N ASN A 55 -11.82 -4.10 -8.41
CA ASN A 55 -13.01 -3.65 -7.70
C ASN A 55 -12.96 -2.11 -7.56
N ASP A 56 -13.76 -1.44 -8.38
CA ASP A 56 -13.79 0.03 -8.45
C ASP A 56 -14.48 0.68 -7.24
N SER A 57 -15.28 -0.07 -6.50
CA SER A 57 -15.98 0.44 -5.33
C SER A 57 -15.12 0.45 -4.06
N VAL A 58 -13.95 -0.20 -4.09
CA VAL A 58 -13.06 -0.33 -2.95
C VAL A 58 -11.86 0.61 -3.10
N LEU A 59 -11.79 1.62 -2.23
CA LEU A 59 -10.65 2.51 -2.11
C LEU A 59 -9.67 1.93 -1.09
N ASN A 60 -8.86 0.95 -1.52
CA ASN A 60 -7.91 0.29 -0.63
C ASN A 60 -6.66 -0.20 -1.36
N ALA A 61 -5.57 -0.35 -0.60
CA ALA A 61 -4.38 -1.09 -0.92
C ALA A 61 -3.89 -1.79 0.34
N PHE A 62 -3.14 -2.88 0.23
CA PHE A 62 -2.54 -3.54 1.39
C PHE A 62 -1.31 -4.33 1.00
N CYS A 63 -0.41 -4.53 1.97
CA CYS A 63 0.78 -5.34 1.80
C CYS A 63 0.78 -6.51 2.80
N THR A 64 1.09 -7.72 2.31
CA THR A 64 1.25 -8.89 3.17
C THR A 64 2.73 -9.13 3.50
N PRO A 65 3.04 -9.89 4.56
CA PRO A 65 4.41 -10.28 4.87
C PRO A 65 5.13 -10.90 3.67
N GLY A 66 6.38 -10.51 3.44
CA GLY A 66 7.18 -10.92 2.28
C GLY A 66 7.04 -10.00 1.06
N GLY A 67 6.33 -8.87 1.19
CA GLY A 67 6.30 -7.80 0.18
C GLY A 67 5.32 -8.06 -0.98
N TYR A 68 4.21 -8.77 -0.75
CA TYR A 68 3.14 -8.89 -1.75
C TYR A 68 2.18 -7.71 -1.58
N ILE A 69 2.16 -6.83 -2.56
CA ILE A 69 1.38 -5.59 -2.57
C ILE A 69 0.13 -5.80 -3.42
N TYR A 70 -1.03 -5.48 -2.87
CA TYR A 70 -2.33 -5.52 -3.54
C TYR A 70 -2.92 -4.12 -3.62
N VAL A 71 -3.34 -3.72 -4.82
CA VAL A 71 -3.93 -2.39 -5.07
C VAL A 71 -5.26 -2.58 -5.78
N TYR A 72 -6.33 -1.99 -5.27
CA TYR A 72 -7.63 -2.04 -5.92
C TYR A 72 -7.74 -1.03 -7.06
N THR A 73 -8.49 -1.38 -8.11
CA THR A 73 -8.75 -0.43 -9.22
C THR A 73 -9.47 0.82 -8.73
N GLY A 74 -10.28 0.71 -7.67
CA GLY A 74 -10.96 1.86 -7.08
C GLY A 74 -9.98 2.94 -6.59
N ILE A 75 -8.95 2.58 -5.81
CA ILE A 75 -7.98 3.58 -5.35
C ILE A 75 -7.14 4.12 -6.52
N LEU A 76 -6.78 3.27 -7.51
CA LEU A 76 -6.07 3.74 -8.71
C LEU A 76 -6.88 4.78 -9.50
N LYS A 77 -8.19 4.60 -9.61
CA LYS A 77 -9.09 5.57 -10.28
C LYS A 77 -9.37 6.80 -9.41
N PHE A 78 -9.26 6.66 -8.10
CA PHE A 78 -9.51 7.73 -7.15
C PHE A 78 -8.37 8.76 -7.09
N LEU A 79 -7.11 8.31 -7.13
CA LEU A 79 -5.95 9.18 -7.06
C LEU A 79 -5.81 10.03 -8.34
N ASP A 80 -5.17 11.20 -8.21
CA ASP A 80 -5.05 12.17 -9.32
C ASP A 80 -3.69 12.12 -10.02
N SER A 81 -2.65 11.58 -9.36
CA SER A 81 -1.27 11.67 -9.82
C SER A 81 -0.37 10.52 -9.34
N GLU A 82 0.79 10.37 -9.98
CA GLU A 82 1.75 9.31 -9.67
C GLU A 82 2.39 9.48 -8.29
N ASP A 83 2.65 10.71 -7.84
CA ASP A 83 3.18 10.96 -6.50
C ASP A 83 2.20 10.57 -5.39
N GLN A 84 0.88 10.75 -5.60
CA GLN A 84 -0.14 10.24 -4.68
C GLN A 84 -0.12 8.71 -4.63
N LEU A 85 -0.02 8.04 -5.78
CA LEU A 85 0.15 6.59 -5.84
C LEU A 85 1.45 6.15 -5.17
N ALA A 86 2.56 6.85 -5.42
CA ALA A 86 3.84 6.58 -4.78
C ALA A 86 3.76 6.75 -3.26
N GLY A 87 3.01 7.73 -2.77
CA GLY A 87 2.73 7.92 -1.35
C GLY A 87 1.98 6.73 -0.74
N VAL A 88 0.90 6.26 -1.39
CA VAL A 88 0.15 5.08 -0.95
C VAL A 88 1.03 3.81 -0.99
N LEU A 89 1.75 3.57 -2.09
CA LEU A 89 2.65 2.41 -2.19
C LEU A 89 3.79 2.49 -1.19
N GLY A 90 4.34 3.68 -0.93
CA GLY A 90 5.37 3.91 0.07
C GLY A 90 4.90 3.58 1.48
N HIS A 91 3.65 3.93 1.80
CA HIS A 91 2.99 3.57 3.06
C HIS A 91 2.85 2.04 3.21
N GLU A 92 2.36 1.34 2.18
CA GLU A 92 2.22 -0.12 2.19
C GLU A 92 3.58 -0.84 2.30
N ILE A 93 4.57 -0.35 1.55
CA ILE A 93 5.95 -0.83 1.66
C ILE A 93 6.48 -0.56 3.08
N GLY A 94 6.15 0.58 3.68
CA GLY A 94 6.50 0.91 5.07
C GLY A 94 5.95 -0.12 6.05
N HIS A 95 4.66 -0.49 5.93
CA HIS A 95 4.08 -1.54 6.78
C HIS A 95 4.82 -2.87 6.66
N ALA A 96 5.19 -3.29 5.45
CA ALA A 96 5.93 -4.53 5.23
C ALA A 96 7.37 -4.42 5.74
N ASP A 97 8.08 -3.36 5.40
CA ASP A 97 9.48 -3.11 5.76
C ASP A 97 9.67 -2.98 7.28
N ARG A 98 8.70 -2.38 7.98
CA ARG A 98 8.65 -2.30 9.44
C ARG A 98 8.03 -3.52 10.11
N ARG A 99 7.57 -4.50 9.31
CA ARG A 99 7.01 -5.78 9.76
C ARG A 99 5.79 -5.60 10.67
N HIS A 100 4.97 -4.55 10.45
CA HIS A 100 3.82 -4.23 11.28
C HIS A 100 2.82 -5.38 11.34
N SER A 101 2.47 -5.97 10.19
CA SER A 101 1.56 -7.12 10.12
C SER A 101 2.09 -8.31 10.94
N THR A 102 3.39 -8.65 10.80
CA THR A 102 3.99 -9.78 11.53
C THR A 102 4.00 -9.53 13.03
N ARG A 103 4.40 -8.32 13.46
CA ARG A 103 4.42 -7.95 14.89
C ARG A 103 3.03 -8.03 15.50
N GLN A 104 2.02 -7.47 14.83
CA GLN A 104 0.66 -7.46 15.32
C GLN A 104 0.04 -8.86 15.35
N MET A 105 0.28 -9.67 14.32
CA MET A 105 -0.15 -11.08 14.29
C MET A 105 0.48 -11.89 15.43
N THR A 106 1.77 -11.66 15.72
CA THR A 106 2.44 -12.31 16.85
C THR A 106 1.81 -11.90 18.19
N GLN A 107 1.44 -10.63 18.34
CA GLN A 107 0.75 -10.14 19.55
C GLN A 107 -0.67 -10.73 19.70
N MET A 108 -1.41 -10.86 18.60
CA MET A 108 -2.80 -11.35 18.63
C MET A 108 -2.90 -12.85 18.83
N PHE A 109 -2.03 -13.62 18.21
CA PHE A 109 -2.17 -15.09 18.12
C PHE A 109 -1.00 -15.85 18.75
N GLY A 110 0.01 -15.15 19.20
CA GLY A 110 1.25 -15.77 19.67
C GLY A 110 2.12 -16.33 18.55
N ILE A 111 3.33 -16.71 18.88
CA ILE A 111 4.31 -17.25 17.93
C ILE A 111 3.91 -18.64 17.41
N GLN A 112 3.16 -19.42 18.22
CA GLN A 112 2.79 -20.79 17.87
C GLN A 112 1.97 -20.86 16.58
N LEU A 113 0.98 -19.97 16.39
CA LEU A 113 0.19 -19.95 15.16
C LEU A 113 1.06 -19.69 13.93
N LEU A 114 2.07 -18.81 14.04
CA LEU A 114 2.99 -18.53 12.94
C LEU A 114 3.90 -19.73 12.65
N LEU A 115 4.35 -20.44 13.66
CA LEU A 115 5.10 -21.70 13.51
C LEU A 115 4.26 -22.79 12.85
N ASP A 116 2.98 -22.89 13.20
CA ASP A 116 2.04 -23.84 12.58
C ASP A 116 1.85 -23.55 11.08
N VAL A 117 1.79 -22.25 10.69
CA VAL A 117 1.78 -21.86 9.27
C VAL A 117 3.05 -22.31 8.55
N LEU A 118 4.22 -22.09 9.18
CA LEU A 118 5.51 -22.53 8.62
C LEU A 118 5.62 -24.05 8.52
N ALA A 119 4.99 -24.78 9.44
CA ALA A 119 4.88 -26.25 9.41
C ALA A 119 3.85 -26.77 8.38
N GLY A 120 3.19 -25.87 7.63
CA GLY A 120 2.25 -26.24 6.58
C GLY A 120 0.81 -26.53 7.06
N ASN A 121 0.44 -26.11 8.27
CA ASN A 121 -0.92 -26.27 8.79
C ASN A 121 -1.90 -25.37 8.01
N ARG A 122 -2.77 -25.99 7.21
CA ARG A 122 -3.73 -25.28 6.35
C ARG A 122 -4.77 -24.46 7.12
N ASN A 123 -5.19 -24.94 8.31
CA ASN A 123 -6.17 -24.20 9.13
C ASN A 123 -5.50 -22.95 9.72
N ALA A 124 -4.28 -23.06 10.23
CA ALA A 124 -3.49 -21.94 10.70
C ALA A 124 -3.26 -20.92 9.55
N LEU A 125 -2.94 -21.40 8.34
CA LEU A 125 -2.78 -20.53 7.17
C LEU A 125 -4.06 -19.77 6.82
N LYS A 126 -5.22 -20.42 6.80
CA LYS A 126 -6.51 -19.77 6.56
C LYS A 126 -6.84 -18.73 7.64
N GLN A 127 -6.61 -19.06 8.90
CA GLN A 127 -6.83 -18.15 10.03
C GLN A 127 -5.95 -16.89 9.91
N VAL A 128 -4.65 -17.06 9.64
CA VAL A 128 -3.69 -15.96 9.44
C VAL A 128 -4.08 -15.13 8.22
N THR A 129 -4.46 -15.75 7.09
CA THR A 129 -4.86 -15.03 5.88
C THR A 129 -6.10 -14.18 6.11
N GLY A 130 -7.13 -14.74 6.72
CA GLY A 130 -8.36 -13.99 7.04
C GLY A 130 -8.10 -12.81 7.98
N ALA A 131 -7.25 -13.02 9.00
CA ALA A 131 -6.89 -11.95 9.93
C ALA A 131 -6.05 -10.84 9.29
N LEU A 132 -5.15 -11.16 8.34
CA LEU A 132 -4.31 -10.18 7.66
C LEU A 132 -5.11 -9.21 6.78
N ILE A 133 -6.13 -9.71 6.09
CA ILE A 133 -6.94 -8.89 5.18
C ILE A 133 -7.76 -7.84 5.94
N GLY A 134 -8.27 -8.20 7.13
CA GLY A 134 -8.99 -7.29 8.01
C GLY A 134 -8.12 -6.65 9.10
N LEU A 135 -6.79 -6.75 8.99
CA LEU A 135 -5.90 -6.29 10.04
C LEU A 135 -5.97 -4.77 10.18
N LYS A 136 -6.36 -4.33 11.38
CA LYS A 136 -6.43 -2.91 11.72
C LYS A 136 -5.17 -2.50 12.45
N PHE A 137 -4.38 -1.66 11.85
CA PHE A 137 -3.13 -1.19 12.44
C PHE A 137 -3.34 -0.25 13.63
N SER A 138 -2.34 -0.13 14.49
CA SER A 138 -2.33 0.87 15.56
C SER A 138 -2.00 2.25 14.99
N ARG A 139 -2.44 3.31 15.67
CA ARG A 139 -2.11 4.70 15.28
C ARG A 139 -0.59 4.93 15.15
N ASN A 140 0.21 4.31 16.01
CA ASN A 140 1.67 4.42 15.94
C ASN A 140 2.24 3.73 14.69
N HIS A 141 1.68 2.58 14.28
CA HIS A 141 2.07 1.93 13.03
C HIS A 141 1.72 2.79 11.81
N GLU A 142 0.57 3.50 11.86
CA GLU A 142 0.16 4.41 10.77
C GLU A 142 1.11 5.60 10.66
N ILE A 143 1.45 6.24 11.78
CA ILE A 143 2.43 7.34 11.82
C ILE A 143 3.78 6.87 11.29
N GLU A 144 4.27 5.71 11.73
CA GLU A 144 5.54 5.14 11.26
C GLU A 144 5.48 4.83 9.76
N ALA A 145 4.38 4.27 9.25
CA ALA A 145 4.24 3.96 7.83
C ALA A 145 4.17 5.23 6.95
N ASP A 146 3.48 6.28 7.40
CA ASP A 146 3.47 7.59 6.71
C ASP A 146 4.86 8.20 6.66
N GLU A 147 5.58 8.19 7.78
CA GLU A 147 6.95 8.70 7.86
C GLU A 147 7.89 7.91 6.94
N GLN A 148 7.78 6.57 6.92
CA GLN A 148 8.55 5.74 6.00
C GLN A 148 8.24 6.06 4.54
N SER A 149 6.97 6.32 4.19
CA SER A 149 6.61 6.77 2.83
C SER A 149 7.38 8.03 2.44
N VAL A 150 7.42 9.04 3.32
CA VAL A 150 8.20 10.27 3.07
C VAL A 150 9.69 9.98 2.96
N ILE A 151 10.25 9.15 3.86
CA ILE A 151 11.67 8.76 3.84
C ILE A 151 12.05 8.09 2.50
N TYR A 152 11.19 7.19 2.00
CA TYR A 152 11.45 6.49 0.73
C TYR A 152 11.35 7.42 -0.47
N LEU A 153 10.41 8.36 -0.46
CA LEU A 153 10.20 9.28 -1.59
C LEU A 153 11.15 10.47 -1.59
N CYS A 154 11.72 10.83 -0.44
CA CYS A 154 12.58 12.02 -0.27
C CYS A 154 13.78 12.06 -1.23
N PRO A 155 14.51 10.97 -1.52
CA PRO A 155 15.63 10.99 -2.47
C PRO A 155 15.18 10.82 -3.93
N THR A 156 13.89 10.79 -4.22
CA THR A 156 13.34 10.62 -5.57
C THR A 156 12.92 11.95 -6.19
N ALA A 157 12.45 11.91 -7.44
CA ALA A 157 11.86 13.07 -8.09
C ALA A 157 10.43 13.39 -7.60
N TYR A 158 9.76 12.45 -6.92
CA TYR A 158 8.39 12.65 -6.46
C TYR A 158 8.26 13.74 -5.41
N ASN A 159 7.09 14.39 -5.37
CA ASN A 159 6.68 15.09 -4.17
C ASN A 159 6.58 14.09 -3.00
N ALA A 160 7.53 14.16 -2.05
CA ALA A 160 7.58 13.22 -0.94
C ALA A 160 6.35 13.28 -0.02
N ALA A 161 5.58 14.37 -0.05
CA ALA A 161 4.29 14.49 0.64
C ALA A 161 3.10 14.04 -0.23
N GLY A 162 3.31 13.37 -1.37
CA GLY A 162 2.23 12.95 -2.28
C GLY A 162 1.13 12.12 -1.61
N GLY A 163 1.47 11.34 -0.58
CA GLY A 163 0.48 10.59 0.22
C GLY A 163 -0.59 11.46 0.88
N ALA A 164 -0.29 12.72 1.19
CA ALA A 164 -1.28 13.66 1.73
C ALA A 164 -2.47 13.85 0.78
N GLY A 165 -2.25 13.83 -0.54
CA GLY A 165 -3.30 14.07 -1.53
C GLY A 165 -4.46 13.08 -1.48
N PHE A 166 -4.22 11.83 -1.06
CA PHE A 166 -5.30 10.87 -0.80
C PHE A 166 -6.24 11.37 0.32
N PHE A 167 -5.68 11.84 1.43
CA PHE A 167 -6.45 12.34 2.58
C PHE A 167 -7.12 13.68 2.30
N GLU A 168 -6.45 14.59 1.58
CA GLU A 168 -7.02 15.85 1.12
C GLU A 168 -8.27 15.61 0.28
N LYS A 169 -8.21 14.65 -0.64
CA LYS A 169 -9.34 14.30 -1.50
C LYS A 169 -10.50 13.69 -0.72
N ILE A 170 -10.22 12.82 0.27
CA ILE A 170 -11.25 12.29 1.18
C ILE A 170 -11.89 13.41 1.97
N GLN A 171 -11.10 14.32 2.52
CA GLN A 171 -11.62 15.46 3.30
C GLN A 171 -12.52 16.38 2.44
N ALA A 172 -12.13 16.62 1.18
CA ALA A 172 -12.91 17.41 0.24
C ALA A 172 -14.27 16.80 -0.14
N MET A 173 -14.43 15.46 0.00
CA MET A 173 -15.70 14.76 -0.26
C MET A 173 -16.77 15.01 0.82
N GLY A 174 -16.45 15.67 1.94
CA GLY A 174 -17.44 16.18 2.88
C GLY A 174 -18.26 15.15 3.64
N GLY A 175 -17.67 14.01 4.06
CA GLY A 175 -18.32 13.07 4.99
C GLY A 175 -19.22 12.02 4.32
N GLY A 176 -18.94 11.64 3.10
CA GLY A 176 -19.53 10.49 2.42
C GLY A 176 -19.09 9.15 3.05
N ARG A 177 -19.27 8.04 2.31
CA ARG A 177 -18.83 6.71 2.74
C ARG A 177 -17.34 6.70 3.10
N VAL A 178 -17.02 6.29 4.33
CA VAL A 178 -15.64 6.15 4.79
C VAL A 178 -14.92 5.14 3.88
N PRO A 179 -13.81 5.53 3.24
CA PRO A 179 -13.02 4.59 2.43
C PRO A 179 -12.61 3.36 3.22
N GLU A 180 -12.60 2.19 2.54
CA GLU A 180 -12.16 0.93 3.14
C GLU A 180 -10.74 1.04 3.71
N PHE A 181 -9.88 1.80 3.06
CA PHE A 181 -8.54 2.13 3.53
C PHE A 181 -8.53 2.63 4.99
N LEU A 182 -9.43 3.52 5.37
CA LEU A 182 -9.51 4.03 6.75
C LEU A 182 -10.04 2.99 7.76
N SER A 183 -10.65 1.90 7.29
CA SER A 183 -11.10 0.80 8.16
C SER A 183 -9.92 -0.05 8.63
N THR A 184 -8.92 -0.24 7.79
CA THR A 184 -7.68 -0.97 8.08
C THR A 184 -6.54 -0.06 8.53
N HIS A 185 -6.54 1.20 8.06
CA HIS A 185 -5.55 2.24 8.34
C HIS A 185 -6.21 3.42 9.06
N PRO A 186 -6.50 3.29 10.37
CA PRO A 186 -7.20 4.33 11.11
C PRO A 186 -6.41 5.63 11.15
N ASP A 187 -7.12 6.74 10.97
CA ASP A 187 -6.50 8.08 11.02
C ASP A 187 -5.96 8.37 12.43
N PRO A 188 -4.65 8.57 12.60
CA PRO A 188 -4.08 9.01 13.87
C PRO A 188 -4.36 10.49 14.20
N GLY A 189 -4.99 11.22 13.27
CA GLY A 189 -5.18 12.66 13.29
C GLY A 189 -4.07 13.42 12.57
N ASN A 190 -4.44 14.43 11.82
CA ASN A 190 -3.51 15.35 11.14
C ASN A 190 -2.51 14.69 10.16
N ARG A 191 -2.89 13.57 9.49
CA ARG A 191 -2.00 12.87 8.52
C ARG A 191 -1.51 13.81 7.42
N ILE A 192 -2.37 14.69 6.91
CA ILE A 192 -2.02 15.67 5.88
C ILE A 192 -0.86 16.56 6.37
N GLU A 193 -1.02 17.16 7.55
CA GLU A 193 0.00 18.02 8.14
C GLU A 193 1.29 17.24 8.42
N HIS A 194 1.17 16.00 8.88
CA HIS A 194 2.31 15.12 9.15
C HIS A 194 3.16 14.88 7.89
N PHE A 195 2.54 14.57 6.74
CA PHE A 195 3.25 14.41 5.48
C PHE A 195 4.04 15.66 5.08
N TYR A 196 3.43 16.84 5.14
CA TYR A 196 4.07 18.10 4.78
C TYR A 196 5.19 18.49 5.74
N ASN A 197 4.96 18.32 7.05
CA ASN A 197 5.98 18.60 8.06
C ASN A 197 7.19 17.66 7.92
N SER A 198 6.96 16.36 7.71
CA SER A 198 8.01 15.38 7.49
C SER A 198 8.83 15.72 6.23
N LYS A 199 8.18 16.03 5.10
CA LYS A 199 8.85 16.48 3.87
C LYS A 199 9.76 17.70 4.14
N THR A 200 9.22 18.69 4.86
CA THR A 200 9.94 19.94 5.16
C THR A 200 11.12 19.68 6.09
N THR A 201 10.90 18.96 7.18
CA THR A 201 11.93 18.63 8.18
C THR A 201 13.08 17.82 7.57
N MET A 202 12.77 16.89 6.66
CA MET A 202 13.78 16.07 5.97
C MET A 202 14.46 16.83 4.82
N GLY A 203 13.98 18.01 4.45
CA GLY A 203 14.54 18.82 3.38
C GLY A 203 14.40 18.19 1.98
N CYS A 204 13.33 17.41 1.76
CA CYS A 204 13.09 16.73 0.49
C CYS A 204 12.89 17.72 -0.66
N LYS A 205 13.53 17.48 -1.81
CA LYS A 205 13.58 18.43 -2.95
C LYS A 205 12.65 18.04 -4.10
N GLY A 206 12.26 16.76 -4.20
CA GLY A 206 11.36 16.29 -5.26
C GLY A 206 9.98 16.94 -5.15
N ASP A 207 9.42 17.33 -6.30
CA ASP A 207 8.10 17.99 -6.41
C ASP A 207 7.28 17.50 -7.60
N GLN A 208 7.77 16.47 -8.32
CA GLN A 208 7.12 15.96 -9.52
C GLN A 208 5.88 15.14 -9.16
N SER A 209 4.74 15.47 -9.76
CA SER A 209 3.50 14.73 -9.60
C SER A 209 3.26 13.68 -10.69
N PHE A 210 3.86 13.85 -11.89
CA PHE A 210 3.65 13.00 -13.08
C PHE A 210 2.15 12.72 -13.36
N LYS A 211 1.33 13.75 -13.19
CA LYS A 211 -0.14 13.64 -13.30
C LYS A 211 -0.60 13.16 -14.68
N THR A 212 -0.02 13.70 -15.74
CA THR A 212 -0.41 13.35 -17.12
C THR A 212 -0.16 11.89 -17.44
N GLU A 213 1.01 11.36 -17.07
CA GLU A 213 1.39 9.97 -17.25
C GLU A 213 0.51 9.04 -16.43
N TYR A 214 0.20 9.44 -15.21
CA TYR A 214 -0.71 8.72 -14.33
C TYR A 214 -2.10 8.58 -14.94
N GLN A 215 -2.70 9.68 -15.40
CA GLN A 215 -4.03 9.68 -16.01
C GLN A 215 -4.09 8.83 -17.29
N LYS A 216 -3.03 8.79 -18.08
CA LYS A 216 -2.90 7.87 -19.21
C LYS A 216 -2.96 6.41 -18.75
N MET A 217 -2.24 6.07 -17.69
CA MET A 217 -2.28 4.70 -17.12
C MET A 217 -3.68 4.36 -16.61
N VAL A 218 -4.33 5.26 -15.88
CA VAL A 218 -5.70 5.06 -15.36
C VAL A 218 -6.69 4.78 -16.49
N SER A 219 -6.54 5.44 -17.66
CA SER A 219 -7.40 5.21 -18.82
C SER A 219 -7.30 3.81 -19.42
N LEU A 220 -6.27 3.04 -19.07
CA LEU A 220 -6.07 1.66 -19.49
C LEU A 220 -6.75 0.64 -18.56
N LEU A 221 -7.23 1.06 -17.40
CA LEU A 221 -7.95 0.19 -16.47
C LEU A 221 -9.31 -0.22 -17.05
N PRO A 222 -9.85 -1.38 -16.65
CA PRO A 222 -11.20 -1.79 -17.08
C PRO A 222 -12.23 -0.75 -16.63
N LYS A 223 -13.27 -0.60 -17.47
CA LYS A 223 -14.43 0.27 -17.18
C LYS A 223 -15.36 -0.38 -16.18
#